data_93bb1d88393a5b1ff268f7de8d633dc2
#
_entry.id   93bb1d88393a5b1ff268f7de8d633dc2
#
_cell.length_a   1.000
_cell.length_b   1.000
_cell.length_c   1.000
_cell.angle_alpha   90.00
_cell.angle_beta   90.00
_cell.angle_gamma   90.00
#
_symmetry.space_group_name_H-M   'P 1'
#
loop_
_entity.id
_entity.type
_entity.pdbx_description
1 polymer ?
#
loop_
_entity_poly.entity_id
_entity_poly.type
_entity_poly.pdbx_seq_one_letter_code
_entity_poly.pdbx_strand_id
1 'polypeptide(L)'
;ETEYATLLKSRIGTTLYNTLANSKELIALLSITYQNPSAIKQPLIDALTDGTRTEVWYQIRYEMNTSNAGWMANRRYKEANEFGLYNGATTDINTDEAKEIIQMYTEHKTEILEYEFKYSPTSSINNEIQPAKTFLIANFGQGVDINGEVLVGQGLKTASYEQITPSDD
;
A
#
# COMPACT_ATOMS: atom_id res chain seq x y z
N GLU A 1 26.25 14.25 -7.23
CA GLU A 1 25.34 13.20 -6.69
C GLU A 1 25.62 13.10 -5.19
N THR A 2 24.58 13.12 -4.34
CA THR A 2 24.77 12.99 -2.89
C THR A 2 25.18 11.57 -2.53
N GLU A 3 25.89 11.39 -1.39
CA GLU A 3 26.26 10.09 -0.89
C GLU A 3 25.05 9.12 -0.79
N TYR A 4 23.93 9.62 -0.28
CA TYR A 4 22.68 8.83 -0.13
C TYR A 4 22.07 8.42 -1.46
N ALA A 5 22.17 9.26 -2.50
CA ALA A 5 21.75 8.92 -3.85
C ALA A 5 22.59 7.76 -4.40
N THR A 6 23.89 7.80 -4.19
CA THR A 6 24.80 6.71 -4.58
C THR A 6 24.51 5.42 -3.84
N LEU A 7 24.25 5.49 -2.52
CA LEU A 7 23.87 4.36 -1.70
C LEU A 7 22.52 3.74 -2.14
N LEU A 8 21.51 4.57 -2.34
CA LEU A 8 20.20 4.08 -2.83
C LEU A 8 20.35 3.42 -4.20
N LYS A 9 21.04 4.08 -5.13
CA LYS A 9 21.29 3.55 -6.48
C LYS A 9 22.03 2.19 -6.47
N SER A 10 22.98 2.02 -5.54
CA SER A 10 23.66 0.74 -5.38
C SER A 10 22.75 -0.37 -4.85
N ARG A 11 21.70 -0.02 -4.10
CA ARG A 11 20.74 -0.96 -3.52
C ARG A 11 19.66 -1.39 -4.51
N ILE A 12 19.02 -0.44 -5.17
CA ILE A 12 17.88 -0.71 -6.06
C ILE A 12 18.29 -0.86 -7.54
N GLY A 13 19.54 -0.59 -7.87
CA GLY A 13 20.07 -0.61 -9.24
C GLY A 13 19.85 0.71 -9.99
N THR A 14 20.75 0.96 -10.96
CA THR A 14 20.78 2.20 -11.73
C THR A 14 19.52 2.41 -12.56
N THR A 15 19.00 1.35 -13.18
CA THR A 15 17.82 1.43 -14.05
C THR A 15 16.60 1.88 -13.26
N LEU A 16 16.29 1.20 -12.15
CA LEU A 16 15.16 1.53 -11.30
C LEU A 16 15.29 2.93 -10.68
N TYR A 17 16.49 3.28 -10.19
CA TYR A 17 16.78 4.62 -9.69
C TYR A 17 16.46 5.70 -10.73
N ASN A 18 16.88 5.52 -11.98
CA ASN A 18 16.65 6.49 -13.05
C ASN A 18 15.17 6.55 -13.45
N THR A 19 14.44 5.42 -13.42
CA THR A 19 12.98 5.40 -13.67
C THR A 19 12.23 6.26 -12.64
N LEU A 20 12.70 6.27 -11.38
CA LEU A 20 12.11 7.06 -10.31
C LEU A 20 12.61 8.52 -10.27
N ALA A 21 13.50 8.92 -11.17
CA ALA A 21 14.09 10.26 -11.17
C ALA A 21 13.01 11.36 -11.18
N ASN A 22 13.19 12.37 -10.34
CA ASN A 22 12.28 13.52 -10.18
C ASN A 22 10.86 13.17 -9.67
N SER A 23 10.68 11.98 -9.08
CA SER A 23 9.39 11.57 -8.50
C SER A 23 9.37 11.74 -6.98
N LYS A 24 8.16 11.79 -6.40
CA LYS A 24 7.94 11.77 -4.95
C LYS A 24 8.38 10.43 -4.35
N GLU A 25 8.27 9.36 -5.11
CA GLU A 25 8.72 8.02 -4.75
C GLU A 25 10.23 7.99 -4.46
N LEU A 26 11.01 8.63 -5.31
CA LEU A 26 12.45 8.74 -5.09
C LEU A 26 12.77 9.58 -3.84
N ILE A 27 12.02 10.64 -3.57
CA ILE A 27 12.19 11.47 -2.37
C ILE A 27 11.96 10.63 -1.11
N ALA A 28 10.90 9.83 -1.07
CA ALA A 28 10.61 8.94 0.04
C ALA A 28 11.74 7.92 0.28
N LEU A 29 12.22 7.26 -0.78
CA LEU A 29 13.33 6.30 -0.70
C LEU A 29 14.65 6.93 -0.28
N LEU A 30 14.95 8.15 -0.74
CA LEU A 30 16.12 8.91 -0.30
C LEU A 30 16.03 9.30 1.18
N SER A 31 14.84 9.67 1.68
CA SER A 31 14.62 9.95 3.11
C SER A 31 14.91 8.72 3.97
N ILE A 32 14.44 7.55 3.53
CA ILE A 32 14.71 6.28 4.21
C ILE A 32 16.20 5.98 4.21
N THR A 33 16.85 6.10 3.05
CA THR A 33 18.29 5.84 2.88
C THR A 33 19.14 6.78 3.72
N TYR A 34 18.77 8.05 3.79
CA TYR A 34 19.45 9.03 4.65
C TYR A 34 19.42 8.63 6.12
N GLN A 35 18.29 8.14 6.59
CA GLN A 35 18.13 7.74 7.97
C GLN A 35 18.81 6.41 8.27
N ASN A 36 18.64 5.40 7.41
CA ASN A 36 19.25 4.08 7.54
C ASN A 36 19.29 3.36 6.18
N PRO A 37 20.44 3.36 5.49
CA PRO A 37 20.56 2.66 4.20
C PRO A 37 20.23 1.17 4.27
N SER A 38 20.46 0.53 5.42
CA SER A 38 20.17 -0.91 5.61
C SER A 38 18.69 -1.22 5.78
N ALA A 39 17.83 -0.20 5.90
CA ALA A 39 16.38 -0.38 5.90
C ALA A 39 15.85 -0.78 4.51
N ILE A 40 16.54 -0.41 3.43
CA ILE A 40 16.23 -0.87 2.06
C ILE A 40 16.58 -2.35 1.96
N LYS A 41 15.62 -3.22 2.26
CA LYS A 41 15.76 -4.68 2.27
C LYS A 41 15.20 -5.32 1.00
N GLN A 42 15.48 -6.60 0.83
CA GLN A 42 15.10 -7.34 -0.36
C GLN A 42 13.59 -7.30 -0.66
N PRO A 43 12.65 -7.48 0.30
CA PRO A 43 11.22 -7.41 -0.01
C PRO A 43 10.79 -6.08 -0.63
N LEU A 44 11.36 -4.95 -0.18
CA LEU A 44 11.10 -3.64 -0.80
C LEU A 44 11.69 -3.56 -2.20
N ILE A 45 12.89 -4.10 -2.41
CA ILE A 45 13.57 -4.10 -3.72
C ILE A 45 12.77 -4.95 -4.72
N ASP A 46 12.28 -6.10 -4.29
CA ASP A 46 11.45 -6.98 -5.10
C ASP A 46 10.14 -6.27 -5.49
N ALA A 47 9.42 -5.69 -4.54
CA ALA A 47 8.20 -4.93 -4.81
C ALA A 47 8.42 -3.74 -5.76
N LEU A 48 9.53 -3.02 -5.62
CA LEU A 48 9.93 -1.95 -6.53
C LEU A 48 10.24 -2.46 -7.94
N THR A 49 10.88 -3.63 -8.04
CA THR A 49 11.25 -4.24 -9.32
C THR A 49 10.04 -4.80 -10.05
N ASP A 50 9.11 -5.39 -9.32
CA ASP A 50 7.86 -5.94 -9.84
C ASP A 50 6.84 -4.84 -10.17
N GLY A 51 7.12 -3.60 -9.76
CA GLY A 51 6.25 -2.45 -9.99
C GLY A 51 4.99 -2.43 -9.13
N THR A 52 4.96 -3.19 -8.03
CA THR A 52 3.81 -3.30 -7.13
C THR A 52 3.80 -2.15 -6.12
N ARG A 53 3.20 -1.02 -6.49
CA ARG A 53 3.15 0.20 -5.67
C ARG A 53 2.59 -0.05 -4.27
N THR A 54 1.51 -0.79 -4.16
CA THR A 54 0.82 -1.07 -2.91
C THR A 54 1.70 -1.84 -1.93
N GLU A 55 2.46 -2.82 -2.42
CA GLU A 55 3.41 -3.57 -1.62
C GLU A 55 4.60 -2.70 -1.19
N VAL A 56 5.14 -1.85 -2.07
CA VAL A 56 6.19 -0.89 -1.69
C VAL A 56 5.70 0.02 -0.57
N TRP A 57 4.49 0.57 -0.70
CA TRP A 57 3.88 1.42 0.32
C TRP A 57 3.73 0.68 1.65
N TYR A 58 3.24 -0.57 1.63
CA TYR A 58 3.13 -1.43 2.82
C TYR A 58 4.50 -1.64 3.48
N GLN A 59 5.51 -2.02 2.71
CA GLN A 59 6.87 -2.24 3.20
C GLN A 59 7.43 -0.99 3.90
N ILE A 60 7.27 0.19 3.30
CA ILE A 60 7.72 1.45 3.90
C ILE A 60 6.98 1.71 5.21
N ARG A 61 5.66 1.57 5.21
CA ARG A 61 4.81 2.00 6.31
C ARG A 61 4.93 1.11 7.53
N TYR A 62 4.98 -0.21 7.34
CA TYR A 62 4.84 -1.19 8.41
C TYR A 62 6.09 -2.02 8.68
N GLU A 63 6.91 -2.31 7.66
CA GLU A 63 8.05 -3.22 7.80
C GLU A 63 9.40 -2.54 8.06
N MET A 64 9.50 -1.24 7.82
CA MET A 64 10.79 -0.52 7.91
C MET A 64 11.06 0.12 9.27
N ASN A 65 10.28 -0.16 10.30
CA ASN A 65 10.55 0.31 11.67
C ASN A 65 11.56 -0.62 12.37
N THR A 66 12.80 -0.54 11.97
CA THR A 66 13.87 -1.42 12.48
C THR A 66 14.23 -1.19 13.96
N SER A 67 13.82 -0.06 14.53
CA SER A 67 14.09 0.30 15.93
C SER A 67 12.95 -0.06 16.89
N ASN A 68 11.80 -0.51 16.38
CA ASN A 68 10.58 -0.75 17.16
C ASN A 68 10.14 0.46 18.02
N ALA A 69 10.48 1.67 17.59
CA ALA A 69 10.19 2.91 18.31
C ALA A 69 9.04 3.69 17.68
N GLY A 70 8.23 4.35 18.50
CA GLY A 70 7.08 5.14 18.03
C GLY A 70 7.49 6.33 17.11
N TRP A 71 8.62 6.98 17.41
CA TRP A 71 9.12 8.05 16.54
C TRP A 71 9.51 7.57 15.15
N MET A 72 10.03 6.34 15.06
CA MET A 72 10.36 5.71 13.79
C MET A 72 9.10 5.31 13.02
N ALA A 73 8.09 4.76 13.70
CA ALA A 73 6.79 4.47 13.10
C ALA A 73 6.19 5.73 12.47
N ASN A 74 6.16 6.84 13.22
CA ASN A 74 5.67 8.13 12.71
C ASN A 74 6.45 8.64 11.49
N ARG A 75 7.75 8.39 11.45
CA ARG A 75 8.58 8.73 10.30
C ARG A 75 8.21 7.86 9.08
N ARG A 76 8.07 6.54 9.27
CA ARG A 76 7.67 5.61 8.21
C ARG A 76 6.28 5.92 7.65
N TYR A 77 5.34 6.33 8.50
CA TYR A 77 4.03 6.81 8.04
C TYR A 77 4.16 8.02 7.10
N LYS A 78 5.02 9.00 7.44
CA LYS A 78 5.26 10.17 6.59
C LYS A 78 5.93 9.81 5.27
N GLU A 79 6.93 8.95 5.31
CA GLU A 79 7.65 8.47 4.11
C GLU A 79 6.74 7.66 3.19
N ALA A 80 5.87 6.81 3.75
CA ALA A 80 4.85 6.10 2.98
C ALA A 80 3.83 7.06 2.35
N ASN A 81 3.41 8.10 3.07
CA ASN A 81 2.52 9.13 2.53
C ASN A 81 3.19 9.93 1.40
N GLU A 82 4.48 10.23 1.50
CA GLU A 82 5.24 10.86 0.43
C GLU A 82 5.37 9.94 -0.79
N PHE A 83 5.64 8.65 -0.59
CA PHE A 83 5.64 7.67 -1.66
C PHE A 83 4.27 7.58 -2.34
N GLY A 84 3.21 7.55 -1.56
CA GLY A 84 1.81 7.50 -1.99
C GLY A 84 1.30 6.09 -2.27
N LEU A 85 0.18 5.75 -1.64
CA LEU A 85 -0.54 4.50 -1.89
C LEU A 85 -1.13 4.47 -3.30
N TYR A 86 -1.60 5.61 -3.79
CA TYR A 86 -2.24 5.80 -5.10
C TYR A 86 -1.26 6.37 -6.12
N ASN A 87 -1.41 5.98 -7.39
CA ASN A 87 -0.58 6.49 -8.49
C ASN A 87 -0.81 7.99 -8.75
N GLY A 88 -2.03 8.46 -8.53
CA GLY A 88 -2.45 9.82 -8.79
C GLY A 88 -3.38 10.36 -7.73
N ALA A 89 -4.30 11.25 -8.14
CA ALA A 89 -5.37 11.71 -7.28
C ALA A 89 -6.37 10.58 -6.99
N THR A 90 -6.92 10.56 -5.78
CA THR A 90 -7.91 9.53 -5.39
C THR A 90 -9.23 9.62 -6.18
N THR A 91 -9.42 10.69 -6.95
CA THR A 91 -10.52 10.84 -7.93
C THR A 91 -10.30 10.07 -9.22
N ASP A 92 -9.06 9.67 -9.51
CA ASP A 92 -8.64 9.08 -10.79
C ASP A 92 -8.30 7.60 -10.66
N ILE A 93 -8.76 6.97 -9.58
CA ILE A 93 -8.54 5.54 -9.30
C ILE A 93 -9.19 4.69 -10.39
N ASN A 94 -8.47 3.68 -10.86
CA ASN A 94 -9.01 2.66 -11.74
C ASN A 94 -9.26 1.33 -11.00
N THR A 95 -9.91 0.40 -11.68
CA THR A 95 -10.31 -0.88 -11.11
C THR A 95 -9.13 -1.73 -10.63
N ASP A 96 -8.05 -1.76 -11.40
CA ASP A 96 -6.89 -2.61 -11.08
C ASP A 96 -6.16 -2.05 -9.85
N GLU A 97 -5.93 -0.74 -9.82
CA GLU A 97 -5.34 -0.05 -8.66
C GLU A 97 -6.18 -0.25 -7.39
N ALA A 98 -7.51 -0.10 -7.49
CA ALA A 98 -8.38 -0.29 -6.34
C ALA A 98 -8.34 -1.74 -5.81
N LYS A 99 -8.30 -2.73 -6.71
CA LYS A 99 -8.17 -4.15 -6.36
C LYS A 99 -6.82 -4.45 -5.70
N GLU A 100 -5.72 -3.95 -6.25
CA GLU A 100 -4.38 -4.14 -5.67
C GLU A 100 -4.28 -3.59 -4.25
N ILE A 101 -4.88 -2.41 -4.00
CA ILE A 101 -4.90 -1.79 -2.67
C ILE A 101 -5.65 -2.68 -1.67
N ILE A 102 -6.82 -3.19 -2.04
CA ILE A 102 -7.61 -4.04 -1.15
C ILE A 102 -6.96 -5.41 -0.98
N GLN A 103 -6.34 -5.94 -2.02
CA GLN A 103 -5.60 -7.20 -1.94
C GLN A 103 -4.42 -7.07 -0.96
N MET A 104 -3.60 -6.04 -1.07
CA MET A 104 -2.51 -5.76 -0.13
C MET A 104 -3.04 -5.70 1.31
N TYR A 105 -4.13 -4.95 1.54
CA TYR A 105 -4.73 -4.88 2.88
C TYR A 105 -5.20 -6.25 3.38
N THR A 106 -5.83 -7.05 2.52
CA THR A 106 -6.34 -8.37 2.89
C THR A 106 -5.19 -9.34 3.25
N GLU A 107 -4.12 -9.30 2.47
CA GLU A 107 -2.95 -10.15 2.67
C GLU A 107 -2.19 -9.83 3.96
N HIS A 108 -2.06 -8.53 4.30
CA HIS A 108 -1.28 -8.07 5.44
C HIS A 108 -2.12 -7.55 6.62
N LYS A 109 -3.42 -7.88 6.65
CA LYS A 109 -4.38 -7.30 7.60
C LYS A 109 -3.94 -7.45 9.06
N THR A 110 -3.52 -8.63 9.45
CA THR A 110 -3.17 -8.93 10.84
C THR A 110 -1.98 -8.08 11.28
N GLU A 111 -0.92 -8.05 10.49
CA GLU A 111 0.30 -7.30 10.75
C GLU A 111 0.04 -5.80 10.79
N ILE A 112 -0.78 -5.30 9.86
CA ILE A 112 -1.19 -3.89 9.80
C ILE A 112 -1.93 -3.49 11.08
N LEU A 113 -2.94 -4.25 11.47
CA LEU A 113 -3.78 -3.91 12.63
C LEU A 113 -2.98 -3.99 13.95
N GLU A 114 -2.12 -4.99 14.12
CA GLU A 114 -1.23 -5.10 15.26
C GLU A 114 -0.24 -3.93 15.34
N TYR A 115 0.33 -3.54 14.20
CA TYR A 115 1.25 -2.41 14.12
C TYR A 115 0.56 -1.08 14.43
N GLU A 116 -0.63 -0.83 13.86
CA GLU A 116 -1.40 0.38 14.14
C GLU A 116 -1.90 0.44 15.57
N PHE A 117 -2.30 -0.68 16.16
CA PHE A 117 -2.64 -0.76 17.59
C PHE A 117 -1.46 -0.34 18.47
N LYS A 118 -0.25 -0.80 18.10
CA LYS A 118 0.97 -0.50 18.86
C LYS A 118 1.43 0.96 18.73
N TYR A 119 1.32 1.56 17.54
CA TYR A 119 1.95 2.84 17.23
C TYR A 119 0.98 3.98 16.96
N SER A 120 -0.33 3.73 16.90
CA SER A 120 -1.40 4.72 16.78
C SER A 120 -1.12 5.79 15.71
N PRO A 121 -1.18 5.46 14.41
CA PRO A 121 -0.90 6.42 13.35
C PRO A 121 -1.93 7.55 13.32
N THR A 122 -1.54 8.70 12.78
CA THR A 122 -2.45 9.85 12.59
C THR A 122 -3.54 9.57 11.56
N SER A 123 -3.29 8.67 10.62
CA SER A 123 -4.28 8.14 9.68
C SER A 123 -4.18 6.62 9.68
N SER A 124 -5.29 5.95 10.00
CA SER A 124 -5.37 4.49 10.00
C SER A 124 -5.43 3.93 8.58
N ILE A 125 -5.10 2.66 8.44
CA ILE A 125 -5.23 1.95 7.16
C ILE A 125 -6.64 2.05 6.58
N ASN A 126 -7.68 2.01 7.42
CA ASN A 126 -9.06 2.14 6.96
C ASN A 126 -9.33 3.48 6.26
N ASN A 127 -8.71 4.57 6.71
CA ASN A 127 -8.80 5.87 6.04
C ASN A 127 -8.03 5.86 4.73
N GLU A 128 -6.82 5.27 4.73
CA GLU A 128 -5.96 5.21 3.54
C GLU A 128 -6.62 4.43 2.39
N ILE A 129 -7.27 3.30 2.67
CA ILE A 129 -7.90 2.46 1.64
C ILE A 129 -9.35 2.85 1.31
N GLN A 130 -9.92 3.82 2.04
CA GLN A 130 -11.34 4.22 1.85
C GLN A 130 -11.68 4.66 0.42
N PRO A 131 -10.84 5.44 -0.29
CA PRO A 131 -11.10 5.78 -1.69
C PRO A 131 -11.24 4.53 -2.59
N ALA A 132 -10.35 3.55 -2.45
CA ALA A 132 -10.41 2.30 -3.22
C ALA A 132 -11.68 1.50 -2.90
N LYS A 133 -12.05 1.38 -1.62
CA LYS A 133 -13.31 0.75 -1.20
C LYS A 133 -14.52 1.44 -1.83
N THR A 134 -14.57 2.77 -1.74
CA THR A 134 -15.67 3.55 -2.31
C THR A 134 -15.78 3.36 -3.82
N PHE A 135 -14.64 3.37 -4.53
CA PHE A 135 -14.60 3.14 -5.97
C PHE A 135 -15.15 1.75 -6.33
N LEU A 136 -14.70 0.69 -5.65
CA LEU A 136 -15.16 -0.68 -5.93
C LEU A 136 -16.64 -0.87 -5.64
N ILE A 137 -17.14 -0.32 -4.54
CA ILE A 137 -18.56 -0.38 -4.20
C ILE A 137 -19.41 0.33 -5.26
N ALA A 138 -18.98 1.51 -5.70
CA ALA A 138 -19.72 2.29 -6.70
C ALA A 138 -19.78 1.60 -8.07
N ASN A 139 -18.73 0.87 -8.45
CA ASN A 139 -18.64 0.26 -9.78
C ASN A 139 -19.12 -1.21 -9.85
N PHE A 140 -19.04 -1.94 -8.73
CA PHE A 140 -19.29 -3.39 -8.70
C PHE A 140 -20.35 -3.82 -7.68
N GLY A 141 -20.97 -2.86 -6.97
CA GLY A 141 -21.95 -3.14 -5.94
C GLY A 141 -21.30 -3.59 -4.62
N GLN A 142 -22.13 -3.95 -3.65
CA GLN A 142 -21.67 -4.33 -2.31
C GLN A 142 -21.09 -5.74 -2.29
N GLY A 143 -19.86 -5.89 -2.75
CA GLY A 143 -19.00 -7.02 -2.43
C GLY A 143 -18.20 -6.77 -1.15
N VAL A 144 -18.80 -6.09 -0.17
CA VAL A 144 -18.21 -5.83 1.16
C VAL A 144 -18.72 -6.88 2.12
N ASP A 145 -17.82 -7.43 2.91
CA ASP A 145 -18.22 -8.29 4.01
C ASP A 145 -18.97 -7.47 5.09
N ILE A 146 -19.51 -8.18 6.08
CA ILE A 146 -20.23 -7.58 7.21
C ILE A 146 -19.39 -6.61 8.05
N ASN A 147 -18.06 -6.59 7.89
CA ASN A 147 -17.14 -5.69 8.58
C ASN A 147 -16.74 -4.48 7.71
N GLY A 148 -17.34 -4.33 6.52
CA GLY A 148 -17.03 -3.28 5.57
C GLY A 148 -15.78 -3.58 4.73
N GLU A 149 -15.32 -4.82 4.69
CA GLU A 149 -14.18 -5.27 3.90
C GLU A 149 -14.63 -5.73 2.52
N VAL A 150 -13.94 -5.26 1.48
CA VAL A 150 -14.17 -5.76 0.13
C VAL A 150 -13.51 -7.13 0.04
N LEU A 151 -14.30 -8.16 -0.24
CA LEU A 151 -13.79 -9.51 -0.51
C LEU A 151 -13.11 -9.53 -1.90
N VAL A 152 -11.89 -9.01 -1.97
CA VAL A 152 -11.05 -9.03 -3.18
C VAL A 152 -10.02 -10.15 -3.02
N GLY A 153 -10.40 -11.33 -3.19
CA GLY A 153 -9.46 -12.46 -3.17
C GLY A 153 -10.07 -13.66 -3.86
N GLN A 154 -11.34 -13.57 -4.10
CA GLN A 154 -12.12 -14.62 -4.77
C GLN A 154 -12.69 -14.08 -6.07
N GLY A 155 -11.82 -13.42 -6.88
CA GLY A 155 -12.23 -12.71 -8.08
C GLY A 155 -13.64 -12.15 -7.88
N LEU A 156 -13.87 -10.89 -8.04
CA LEU A 156 -15.23 -10.40 -8.24
C LEU A 156 -15.81 -11.18 -9.43
N LYS A 157 -16.09 -12.46 -9.21
CA LYS A 157 -17.10 -13.12 -9.96
C LYS A 157 -18.30 -12.24 -9.68
N THR A 158 -18.75 -11.54 -10.70
CA THR A 158 -20.13 -11.09 -10.73
C THR A 158 -20.89 -12.19 -10.02
N ALA A 159 -21.25 -11.95 -8.76
CA ALA A 159 -22.26 -12.73 -8.11
C ALA A 159 -23.47 -12.42 -8.98
N SER A 160 -23.71 -13.28 -9.97
CA SER A 160 -25.01 -13.44 -10.50
C SER A 160 -25.82 -13.75 -9.26
N TYR A 161 -26.57 -12.77 -8.80
CA TYR A 161 -27.70 -12.97 -7.92
C TYR A 161 -28.57 -13.94 -8.71
N GLU A 162 -28.42 -15.23 -8.46
CA GLU A 162 -29.53 -16.13 -8.61
C GLU A 162 -30.57 -15.60 -7.63
N GLN A 163 -31.56 -14.91 -8.19
CA GLN A 163 -32.77 -14.60 -7.46
C GLN A 163 -33.26 -15.92 -6.90
N ILE A 164 -33.17 -16.05 -5.60
CA ILE A 164 -33.95 -17.04 -4.88
C ILE A 164 -35.39 -16.58 -5.10
N THR A 165 -36.02 -17.11 -6.15
CA THR A 165 -37.46 -17.01 -6.29
C THR A 165 -38.05 -17.75 -5.11
N PRO A 166 -38.91 -17.13 -4.28
CA PRO A 166 -39.68 -17.88 -3.28
C PRO A 166 -40.44 -18.98 -4.04
N SER A 167 -40.25 -20.23 -3.67
CA SER A 167 -41.15 -21.30 -4.07
C SER A 167 -42.51 -21.02 -3.42
N ASP A 168 -43.50 -20.68 -4.23
CA ASP A 168 -44.88 -20.71 -3.84
C ASP A 168 -45.26 -22.17 -3.58
N ASP A 169 -45.48 -22.51 -2.32
CA ASP A 169 -46.32 -23.62 -1.84
C ASP A 169 -47.41 -23.06 -0.93
#